data_b4c0eb1d6c36b4932f94d3866b459bd0
#
_entry.id   b4c0eb1d6c36b4932f94d3866b459bd0
#
_cell.length_a   1.000
_cell.length_b   1.000
_cell.length_c   1.000
_cell.angle_alpha   90.00
_cell.angle_beta   90.00
_cell.angle_gamma   90.00
#
_symmetry.space_group_name_H-M   'P 1'
#
loop_
_entity.id
_entity.type
_entity.pdbx_description
1 polymer ?
#
loop_
_entity_poly.entity_id
_entity_poly.type
_entity_poly.pdbx_seq_one_letter_code
_entity_poly.pdbx_strand_id
1 'polypeptide(L)'
;MAEFTGRVAIVTGAGSGIGEACARLLASRGAQVLVADVAAGSAQRVAEAVGDAARPHVVDVTDPAACERMVRAAVEEFGRLDVAVNNAGIGGPQAPTGDYPLDGWAAVLAVNLSGVFHCLRAEIPAMLATGGGSIVNMASILGSVGFAQSVAYVAAKHGVVGMTKTAALEYAQQGIRVNSVGPGFIQTPLLDAASPEIVAGVAGLHPLGRLGRPEEVAELVAFLASDRASNITGAYHLTDGGYTAR
;
A
#
# COMPACT_ATOMS: atom_id res chain seq x y z
N MET A 1 -4.83 -8.72 24.86
CA MET A 1 -3.63 -8.87 24.02
C MET A 1 -3.76 -7.88 22.85
N ALA A 2 -2.63 -7.33 22.39
CA ALA A 2 -2.66 -6.47 21.21
C ALA A 2 -3.09 -7.26 19.95
N GLU A 3 -3.80 -6.60 19.03
CA GLU A 3 -4.51 -7.21 17.89
C GLU A 3 -3.61 -8.05 16.96
N PHE A 4 -2.33 -7.66 16.84
CA PHE A 4 -1.33 -8.33 15.98
C PHE A 4 -0.21 -9.03 16.75
N THR A 5 -0.42 -9.37 18.02
CA THR A 5 0.59 -10.08 18.82
C THR A 5 0.98 -11.40 18.15
N GLY A 6 2.29 -11.59 17.89
CA GLY A 6 2.84 -12.77 17.22
C GLY A 6 2.63 -12.79 15.69
N ARG A 7 2.15 -11.69 15.09
CA ARG A 7 2.03 -11.53 13.64
C ARG A 7 3.22 -10.75 13.09
N VAL A 8 3.57 -11.06 11.86
CA VAL A 8 4.64 -10.39 11.09
C VAL A 8 4.03 -9.67 9.91
N ALA A 9 4.39 -8.40 9.73
CA ALA A 9 3.94 -7.57 8.65
C ALA A 9 5.10 -7.07 7.77
N ILE A 10 4.88 -7.01 6.46
CA ILE A 10 5.71 -6.26 5.51
C ILE A 10 4.91 -5.04 5.07
N VAL A 11 5.53 -3.85 5.05
CA VAL A 11 4.94 -2.64 4.48
C VAL A 11 5.92 -2.04 3.48
N THR A 12 5.52 -1.95 2.21
CA THR A 12 6.34 -1.32 1.15
C THR A 12 6.05 0.17 1.03
N GLY A 13 7.06 0.97 0.64
CA GLY A 13 6.95 2.42 0.66
C GLY A 13 6.74 2.95 2.08
N ALA A 14 7.29 2.26 3.06
CA ALA A 14 7.07 2.54 4.49
C ALA A 14 7.97 3.65 5.06
N GLY A 15 8.84 4.24 4.25
CA GLY A 15 9.71 5.33 4.65
C GLY A 15 9.01 6.67 4.85
N SER A 16 7.74 6.82 4.44
CA SER A 16 6.99 8.08 4.61
C SER A 16 5.48 7.87 4.45
N GLY A 17 4.71 8.92 4.74
CA GLY A 17 3.28 9.04 4.42
C GLY A 17 2.42 7.89 4.94
N ILE A 18 1.56 7.35 4.07
CA ILE A 18 0.63 6.27 4.43
C ILE A 18 1.38 5.00 4.87
N GLY A 19 2.47 4.64 4.17
CA GLY A 19 3.27 3.46 4.51
C GLY A 19 3.89 3.56 5.90
N GLU A 20 4.47 4.70 6.24
CA GLU A 20 5.00 4.97 7.60
C GLU A 20 3.89 4.86 8.66
N ALA A 21 2.71 5.46 8.40
CA ALA A 21 1.58 5.39 9.33
C ALA A 21 1.10 3.93 9.52
N CYS A 22 1.03 3.14 8.44
CA CYS A 22 0.69 1.72 8.52
C CYS A 22 1.71 0.94 9.36
N ALA A 23 3.02 1.12 9.10
CA ALA A 23 4.08 0.43 9.82
C ALA A 23 4.03 0.74 11.32
N ARG A 24 3.92 2.02 11.69
CA ARG A 24 3.80 2.46 13.08
C ARG A 24 2.55 1.89 13.77
N LEU A 25 1.41 1.94 13.09
CA LEU A 25 0.15 1.47 13.67
C LEU A 25 0.16 -0.05 13.89
N LEU A 26 0.60 -0.84 12.90
CA LEU A 26 0.69 -2.30 13.02
C LEU A 26 1.64 -2.69 14.16
N ALA A 27 2.81 -2.04 14.26
CA ALA A 27 3.76 -2.28 15.35
C ALA A 27 3.17 -1.92 16.73
N SER A 28 2.51 -0.76 16.85
CA SER A 28 1.86 -0.34 18.10
C SER A 28 0.75 -1.30 18.55
N ARG A 29 0.18 -2.06 17.60
CA ARG A 29 -0.82 -3.10 17.86
C ARG A 29 -0.22 -4.50 18.00
N GLY A 30 1.12 -4.61 18.11
CA GLY A 30 1.83 -5.84 18.47
C GLY A 30 2.42 -6.64 17.33
N ALA A 31 2.40 -6.15 16.08
CA ALA A 31 3.10 -6.79 14.97
C ALA A 31 4.62 -6.58 15.03
N GLN A 32 5.37 -7.57 14.54
CA GLN A 32 6.74 -7.34 14.05
C GLN A 32 6.64 -6.82 12.61
N VAL A 33 7.39 -5.76 12.27
CA VAL A 33 7.23 -5.08 10.98
C VAL A 33 8.53 -4.97 10.21
N LEU A 34 8.56 -5.47 8.98
CA LEU A 34 9.61 -5.14 8.03
C LEU A 34 9.24 -3.83 7.33
N VAL A 35 9.98 -2.76 7.63
CA VAL A 35 9.81 -1.42 7.06
C VAL A 35 10.58 -1.36 5.75
N ALA A 36 9.89 -1.58 4.64
CA ALA A 36 10.49 -1.73 3.33
C ALA A 36 10.34 -0.45 2.48
N ASP A 37 11.44 0.08 1.97
CA ASP A 37 11.44 1.29 1.12
C ASP A 37 12.65 1.28 0.17
N VAL A 38 12.55 1.98 -0.96
CA VAL A 38 13.69 2.16 -1.87
C VAL A 38 14.73 3.10 -1.28
N ALA A 39 14.32 4.02 -0.41
CA ALA A 39 15.18 4.97 0.29
C ALA A 39 15.67 4.40 1.62
N ALA A 40 16.89 3.86 1.65
CA ALA A 40 17.48 3.23 2.83
C ALA A 40 17.39 4.09 4.10
N GLY A 41 17.71 5.40 4.00
CA GLY A 41 17.66 6.32 5.15
C GLY A 41 16.24 6.53 5.69
N SER A 42 15.22 6.51 4.83
CA SER A 42 13.82 6.63 5.24
C SER A 42 13.32 5.38 5.95
N ALA A 43 13.64 4.19 5.40
CA ALA A 43 13.33 2.90 6.05
C ALA A 43 13.99 2.81 7.44
N GLN A 44 15.27 3.16 7.53
CA GLN A 44 16.03 3.15 8.79
C GLN A 44 15.40 4.07 9.84
N ARG A 45 15.12 5.31 9.46
CA ARG A 45 14.48 6.32 10.35
C ARG A 45 13.17 5.83 10.92
N VAL A 46 12.31 5.22 10.08
CA VAL A 46 11.01 4.73 10.55
C VAL A 46 11.17 3.51 11.44
N ALA A 47 12.05 2.57 11.10
CA ALA A 47 12.31 1.40 11.92
C ALA A 47 12.87 1.78 13.29
N GLU A 48 13.83 2.70 13.36
CA GLU A 48 14.37 3.22 14.62
C GLU A 48 13.29 3.90 15.48
N ALA A 49 12.41 4.68 14.87
CA ALA A 49 11.32 5.34 15.58
C ALA A 49 10.23 4.39 16.09
N VAL A 50 10.09 3.21 15.47
CA VAL A 50 9.22 2.12 15.95
C VAL A 50 9.92 1.32 17.07
N GLY A 51 11.24 1.12 16.97
CA GLY A 51 12.03 0.37 17.94
C GLY A 51 12.11 -1.13 17.65
N ASP A 52 12.21 -1.93 18.70
CA ASP A 52 12.51 -3.38 18.61
C ASP A 52 11.52 -4.19 17.75
N ALA A 53 10.31 -3.69 17.57
CA ALA A 53 9.28 -4.33 16.76
C ALA A 53 9.48 -4.13 15.25
N ALA A 54 10.50 -3.38 14.80
CA ALA A 54 10.69 -3.11 13.38
C ALA A 54 12.12 -3.39 12.91
N ARG A 55 12.25 -3.76 11.62
CA ARG A 55 13.53 -3.83 10.91
C ARG A 55 13.42 -3.10 9.59
N PRO A 56 14.45 -2.33 9.20
CA PRO A 56 14.49 -1.66 7.90
C PRO A 56 14.89 -2.65 6.80
N HIS A 57 14.35 -2.48 5.61
CA HIS A 57 14.73 -3.24 4.43
C HIS A 57 14.73 -2.35 3.18
N VAL A 58 15.78 -2.45 2.36
CA VAL A 58 15.85 -1.70 1.10
C VAL A 58 15.27 -2.56 -0.02
N VAL A 59 14.24 -2.06 -0.70
CA VAL A 59 13.62 -2.77 -1.81
C VAL A 59 13.19 -1.81 -2.91
N ASP A 60 13.55 -2.12 -4.14
CA ASP A 60 12.90 -1.60 -5.34
C ASP A 60 11.86 -2.62 -5.79
N VAL A 61 10.57 -2.28 -5.68
CA VAL A 61 9.48 -3.18 -6.06
C VAL A 61 9.39 -3.45 -7.57
N THR A 62 10.12 -2.69 -8.38
CA THR A 62 10.23 -2.96 -9.82
C THR A 62 11.11 -4.17 -10.15
N ASP A 63 11.99 -4.59 -9.20
CA ASP A 63 12.79 -5.81 -9.29
C ASP A 63 12.09 -6.98 -8.59
N PRO A 64 11.58 -7.99 -9.34
CA PRO A 64 10.92 -9.15 -8.73
C PRO A 64 11.84 -9.95 -7.80
N ALA A 65 13.15 -10.01 -8.10
CA ALA A 65 14.10 -10.69 -7.24
C ALA A 65 14.34 -9.93 -5.92
N ALA A 66 14.26 -8.59 -5.93
CA ALA A 66 14.30 -7.80 -4.70
C ALA A 66 13.06 -8.05 -3.83
N CYS A 67 11.87 -8.18 -4.42
CA CYS A 67 10.65 -8.54 -3.68
C CYS A 67 10.77 -9.94 -3.03
N GLU A 68 11.34 -10.92 -3.75
CA GLU A 68 11.59 -12.25 -3.19
C GLU A 68 12.60 -12.20 -2.02
N ARG A 69 13.66 -11.39 -2.13
CA ARG A 69 14.62 -11.17 -1.04
C ARG A 69 13.97 -10.49 0.17
N MET A 70 13.10 -9.51 -0.05
CA MET A 70 12.36 -8.81 1.01
C MET A 70 11.51 -9.79 1.82
N VAL A 71 10.72 -10.62 1.16
CA VAL A 71 9.88 -11.63 1.85
C VAL A 71 10.73 -12.64 2.60
N ARG A 72 11.81 -13.12 1.98
CA ARG A 72 12.76 -14.02 2.64
C ARG A 72 13.35 -13.39 3.89
N ALA A 73 13.79 -12.12 3.83
CA ALA A 73 14.32 -11.41 4.98
C ALA A 73 13.30 -11.33 6.14
N ALA A 74 12.02 -11.09 5.85
CA ALA A 74 10.98 -11.10 6.88
C ALA A 74 10.83 -12.48 7.53
N VAL A 75 10.85 -13.54 6.73
CA VAL A 75 10.74 -14.92 7.25
C VAL A 75 12.00 -15.33 8.01
N GLU A 76 13.20 -14.96 7.57
CA GLU A 76 14.45 -15.24 8.27
C GLU A 76 14.55 -14.49 9.60
N GLU A 77 14.12 -13.22 9.66
CA GLU A 77 14.18 -12.39 10.87
C GLU A 77 13.09 -12.76 11.89
N PHE A 78 11.86 -13.00 11.42
CA PHE A 78 10.69 -13.13 12.29
C PHE A 78 9.98 -14.49 12.25
N GLY A 79 10.40 -15.39 11.36
CA GLY A 79 9.91 -16.77 11.28
C GLY A 79 8.65 -16.98 10.42
N ARG A 80 7.95 -15.93 9.98
CA ARG A 80 6.68 -16.02 9.25
C ARG A 80 6.33 -14.76 8.49
N LEU A 81 5.25 -14.79 7.70
CA LEU A 81 4.59 -13.61 7.13
C LEU A 81 3.06 -13.76 7.26
N ASP A 82 2.41 -12.80 7.93
CA ASP A 82 0.95 -12.80 8.17
C ASP A 82 0.23 -11.66 7.47
N VAL A 83 0.88 -10.51 7.35
CA VAL A 83 0.31 -9.29 6.80
C VAL A 83 1.25 -8.69 5.76
N ALA A 84 0.70 -8.31 4.61
CA ALA A 84 1.42 -7.52 3.62
C ALA A 84 0.63 -6.26 3.27
N VAL A 85 1.31 -5.12 3.24
CA VAL A 85 0.75 -3.84 2.81
C VAL A 85 1.55 -3.35 1.61
N ASN A 86 1.00 -3.55 0.42
CA ASN A 86 1.61 -3.16 -0.86
C ASN A 86 1.29 -1.70 -1.15
N ASN A 87 2.07 -0.79 -0.52
CA ASN A 87 1.80 0.64 -0.54
C ASN A 87 2.76 1.43 -1.45
N ALA A 88 3.93 0.92 -1.80
CA ALA A 88 4.89 1.62 -2.66
C ALA A 88 4.23 2.17 -3.93
N GLY A 89 4.51 3.43 -4.26
CA GLY A 89 3.92 4.08 -5.43
C GLY A 89 4.49 5.47 -5.72
N ILE A 90 4.34 5.90 -6.97
CA ILE A 90 4.73 7.22 -7.47
C ILE A 90 3.57 7.89 -8.21
N GLY A 91 3.54 9.23 -8.23
CA GLY A 91 2.50 9.99 -8.96
C GLY A 91 2.67 9.96 -10.47
N GLY A 92 3.89 10.05 -10.94
CA GLY A 92 4.21 10.22 -12.36
C GLY A 92 4.02 11.65 -12.87
N PRO A 93 4.36 11.91 -14.15
CA PRO A 93 4.13 13.21 -14.79
C PRO A 93 2.64 13.49 -14.98
N GLN A 94 2.30 14.75 -15.16
CA GLN A 94 0.97 15.23 -15.52
C GLN A 94 0.96 15.74 -16.96
N ALA A 95 0.20 15.08 -17.83
CA ALA A 95 0.03 15.47 -19.22
C ALA A 95 -1.27 14.89 -19.79
N PRO A 96 -1.89 15.53 -20.81
CA PRO A 96 -2.99 14.95 -21.57
C PRO A 96 -2.59 13.59 -22.14
N THR A 97 -3.53 12.68 -22.30
CA THR A 97 -3.26 11.29 -22.74
C THR A 97 -2.49 11.23 -24.05
N GLY A 98 -2.78 12.10 -25.03
CA GLY A 98 -2.08 12.14 -26.33
C GLY A 98 -0.64 12.61 -26.25
N ASP A 99 -0.27 13.35 -25.19
CA ASP A 99 1.07 13.93 -24.99
C ASP A 99 1.80 13.29 -23.81
N TYR A 100 1.23 12.24 -23.21
CA TYR A 100 1.79 11.64 -22.01
C TYR A 100 3.16 10.96 -22.30
N PRO A 101 4.24 11.29 -21.55
CA PRO A 101 5.57 10.76 -21.80
C PRO A 101 5.62 9.23 -21.67
N LEU A 102 6.22 8.55 -22.66
CA LEU A 102 6.29 7.08 -22.67
C LEU A 102 7.14 6.51 -21.54
N ASP A 103 8.22 7.18 -21.17
CA ASP A 103 9.06 6.83 -20.02
C ASP A 103 8.33 7.03 -18.70
N GLY A 104 7.56 8.11 -18.57
CA GLY A 104 6.69 8.34 -17.42
C GLY A 104 5.59 7.27 -17.29
N TRP A 105 4.98 6.87 -18.41
CA TRP A 105 4.05 5.75 -18.46
C TRP A 105 4.70 4.45 -17.96
N ALA A 106 5.86 4.10 -18.52
CA ALA A 106 6.58 2.88 -18.15
C ALA A 106 6.96 2.88 -16.66
N ALA A 107 7.49 4.00 -16.14
CA ALA A 107 7.88 4.11 -14.75
C ALA A 107 6.69 3.97 -13.79
N VAL A 108 5.55 4.62 -14.07
CA VAL A 108 4.36 4.53 -13.23
C VAL A 108 3.79 3.10 -13.21
N LEU A 109 3.70 2.44 -14.37
CA LEU A 109 3.23 1.06 -14.42
C LEU A 109 4.21 0.10 -13.74
N ALA A 110 5.52 0.30 -13.90
CA ALA A 110 6.53 -0.54 -13.27
C ALA A 110 6.40 -0.52 -11.73
N VAL A 111 6.24 0.65 -11.13
CA VAL A 111 6.12 0.76 -9.67
C VAL A 111 4.70 0.42 -9.20
N ASN A 112 3.67 1.11 -9.74
CA ASN A 112 2.33 1.11 -9.15
C ASN A 112 1.49 -0.11 -9.53
N LEU A 113 1.85 -0.84 -10.58
CA LEU A 113 1.13 -2.02 -11.05
C LEU A 113 2.01 -3.28 -10.99
N SER A 114 3.12 -3.30 -11.74
CA SER A 114 4.01 -4.46 -11.76
C SER A 114 4.65 -4.70 -10.40
N GLY A 115 5.02 -3.63 -9.67
CA GLY A 115 5.56 -3.73 -8.31
C GLY A 115 4.61 -4.41 -7.33
N VAL A 116 3.31 -4.08 -7.39
CA VAL A 116 2.29 -4.78 -6.59
C VAL A 116 2.19 -6.26 -6.97
N PHE A 117 2.25 -6.58 -8.27
CA PHE A 117 2.27 -7.96 -8.74
C PHE A 117 3.52 -8.72 -8.24
N HIS A 118 4.71 -8.10 -8.29
CA HIS A 118 5.94 -8.73 -7.79
C HIS A 118 5.86 -9.02 -6.29
N CYS A 119 5.31 -8.09 -5.51
CA CYS A 119 5.07 -8.29 -4.07
C CYS A 119 4.10 -9.45 -3.84
N LEU A 120 2.91 -9.44 -4.46
CA LEU A 120 1.92 -10.53 -4.36
C LEU A 120 2.55 -11.90 -4.68
N ARG A 121 3.32 -11.96 -5.79
CA ARG A 121 3.97 -13.20 -6.24
C ARG A 121 4.96 -13.75 -5.21
N ALA A 122 5.64 -12.89 -4.46
CA ALA A 122 6.59 -13.28 -3.43
C ALA A 122 5.91 -13.59 -2.08
N GLU A 123 4.89 -12.82 -1.71
CA GLU A 123 4.20 -12.88 -0.41
C GLU A 123 3.32 -14.11 -0.27
N ILE A 124 2.55 -14.43 -1.31
CA ILE A 124 1.56 -15.51 -1.29
C ILE A 124 2.18 -16.87 -0.90
N PRO A 125 3.29 -17.33 -1.52
CA PRO A 125 3.89 -18.61 -1.12
C PRO A 125 4.37 -18.63 0.35
N ALA A 126 4.89 -17.52 0.86
CA ALA A 126 5.33 -17.42 2.26
C ALA A 126 4.14 -17.49 3.24
N MET A 127 3.02 -16.83 2.91
CA MET A 127 1.78 -16.90 3.70
C MET A 127 1.17 -18.30 3.67
N LEU A 128 1.15 -18.97 2.52
CA LEU A 128 0.65 -20.35 2.40
C LEU A 128 1.46 -21.31 3.28
N ALA A 129 2.77 -21.13 3.38
CA ALA A 129 3.64 -21.96 4.20
C ALA A 129 3.34 -21.86 5.72
N THR A 130 2.67 -20.77 6.16
CA THR A 130 2.33 -20.52 7.58
C THR A 130 0.82 -20.56 7.86
N GLY A 131 0.02 -21.03 6.88
CA GLY A 131 -1.41 -21.28 7.06
C GLY A 131 -2.33 -20.12 6.67
N GLY A 132 -1.86 -19.14 5.92
CA GLY A 132 -2.64 -18.03 5.40
C GLY A 132 -2.16 -16.66 5.86
N GLY A 133 -2.95 -15.63 5.55
CA GLY A 133 -2.58 -14.25 5.86
C GLY A 133 -3.56 -13.22 5.31
N SER A 134 -3.19 -11.95 5.38
CA SER A 134 -3.97 -10.85 4.83
C SER A 134 -3.09 -9.89 4.04
N ILE A 135 -3.46 -9.63 2.79
CA ILE A 135 -2.78 -8.69 1.90
C ILE A 135 -3.69 -7.48 1.67
N VAL A 136 -3.14 -6.28 1.85
CA VAL A 136 -3.82 -5.02 1.57
C VAL A 136 -3.04 -4.25 0.51
N ASN A 137 -3.62 -4.14 -0.67
CA ASN A 137 -3.04 -3.41 -1.79
C ASN A 137 -3.47 -1.94 -1.76
N MET A 138 -2.53 -1.00 -1.82
CA MET A 138 -2.83 0.43 -1.87
C MET A 138 -3.22 0.82 -3.30
N ALA A 139 -4.52 0.91 -3.54
CA ALA A 139 -5.07 1.48 -4.76
C ALA A 139 -5.10 3.02 -4.67
N SER A 140 -6.24 3.64 -4.96
CA SER A 140 -6.53 5.10 -4.90
C SER A 140 -8.00 5.27 -5.24
N ILE A 141 -8.63 6.39 -4.95
CA ILE A 141 -9.90 6.80 -5.61
C ILE A 141 -9.80 6.63 -7.13
N LEU A 142 -8.61 6.87 -7.68
CA LEU A 142 -8.31 6.69 -9.11
C LEU A 142 -8.22 5.21 -9.56
N GLY A 143 -8.62 4.28 -8.71
CA GLY A 143 -8.91 2.89 -9.05
C GLY A 143 -10.37 2.67 -9.46
N SER A 144 -11.24 3.69 -9.37
CA SER A 144 -12.65 3.64 -9.77
C SER A 144 -13.11 4.84 -10.60
N VAL A 145 -12.41 5.97 -10.52
CA VAL A 145 -12.72 7.17 -11.29
C VAL A 145 -11.51 7.65 -12.07
N GLY A 146 -11.74 8.47 -13.13
CA GLY A 146 -10.68 9.12 -13.88
C GLY A 146 -10.20 10.40 -13.20
N PHE A 147 -9.00 10.83 -13.57
CA PHE A 147 -8.46 12.15 -13.24
C PHE A 147 -7.65 12.66 -14.43
N ALA A 148 -7.97 13.85 -14.89
CA ALA A 148 -7.32 14.44 -16.06
C ALA A 148 -5.79 14.51 -15.86
N GLN A 149 -5.04 14.29 -16.93
CA GLN A 149 -3.58 14.35 -16.98
C GLN A 149 -2.85 13.25 -16.19
N SER A 150 -3.54 12.21 -15.70
CA SER A 150 -2.96 11.15 -14.85
C SER A 150 -3.20 9.75 -15.41
N VAL A 151 -3.19 9.59 -16.75
CA VAL A 151 -3.60 8.34 -17.42
C VAL A 151 -2.84 7.11 -16.93
N ALA A 152 -1.52 7.18 -16.73
CA ALA A 152 -0.73 6.05 -16.26
C ALA A 152 -1.09 5.64 -14.83
N TYR A 153 -1.25 6.62 -13.94
CA TYR A 153 -1.62 6.37 -12.55
C TYR A 153 -3.04 5.78 -12.45
N VAL A 154 -4.00 6.34 -13.17
CA VAL A 154 -5.38 5.82 -13.25
C VAL A 154 -5.39 4.38 -13.75
N ALA A 155 -4.70 4.09 -14.85
CA ALA A 155 -4.61 2.74 -15.39
C ALA A 155 -3.99 1.75 -14.40
N ALA A 156 -2.88 2.14 -13.73
CA ALA A 156 -2.22 1.32 -12.73
C ALA A 156 -3.16 1.00 -11.55
N LYS A 157 -3.84 2.01 -11.01
CA LYS A 157 -4.69 1.83 -9.81
C LYS A 157 -5.98 1.05 -10.12
N HIS A 158 -6.55 1.17 -11.31
CA HIS A 158 -7.61 0.25 -11.79
C HIS A 158 -7.10 -1.19 -11.90
N GLY A 159 -5.87 -1.39 -12.42
CA GLY A 159 -5.23 -2.69 -12.49
C GLY A 159 -5.02 -3.33 -11.11
N VAL A 160 -4.61 -2.55 -10.11
CA VAL A 160 -4.46 -3.03 -8.71
C VAL A 160 -5.79 -3.55 -8.15
N VAL A 161 -6.90 -2.84 -8.39
CA VAL A 161 -8.24 -3.31 -7.99
C VAL A 161 -8.59 -4.62 -8.67
N GLY A 162 -8.26 -4.77 -9.97
CA GLY A 162 -8.46 -6.02 -10.72
C GLY A 162 -7.63 -7.18 -10.16
N MET A 163 -6.32 -6.97 -9.95
CA MET A 163 -5.42 -7.99 -9.35
C MET A 163 -5.88 -8.42 -7.95
N THR A 164 -6.34 -7.48 -7.13
CA THR A 164 -6.89 -7.76 -5.80
C THR A 164 -8.03 -8.77 -5.85
N LYS A 165 -8.98 -8.58 -6.77
CA LYS A 165 -10.12 -9.49 -6.95
C LYS A 165 -9.68 -10.87 -7.40
N THR A 166 -8.76 -10.94 -8.36
CA THR A 166 -8.24 -12.21 -8.89
C THR A 166 -7.52 -13.00 -7.79
N ALA A 167 -6.57 -12.38 -7.10
CA ALA A 167 -5.83 -13.04 -6.03
C ALA A 167 -6.75 -13.49 -4.87
N ALA A 168 -7.78 -12.70 -4.54
CA ALA A 168 -8.76 -13.09 -3.53
C ALA A 168 -9.52 -14.36 -3.93
N LEU A 169 -9.95 -14.48 -5.19
CA LEU A 169 -10.66 -15.65 -5.70
C LEU A 169 -9.77 -16.91 -5.70
N GLU A 170 -8.49 -16.74 -6.01
CA GLU A 170 -7.54 -17.86 -6.13
C GLU A 170 -7.12 -18.42 -4.76
N TYR A 171 -6.98 -17.57 -3.73
CA TYR A 171 -6.33 -17.96 -2.47
C TYR A 171 -7.24 -17.94 -1.23
N ALA A 172 -8.51 -17.52 -1.35
CA ALA A 172 -9.42 -17.46 -0.21
C ALA A 172 -9.59 -18.81 0.51
N GLN A 173 -9.75 -19.91 -0.24
CA GLN A 173 -9.88 -21.26 0.33
C GLN A 173 -8.59 -21.76 0.99
N GLN A 174 -7.47 -21.12 0.72
CA GLN A 174 -6.17 -21.42 1.30
C GLN A 174 -5.83 -20.48 2.48
N GLY A 175 -6.82 -19.72 2.97
CA GLY A 175 -6.69 -18.87 4.14
C GLY A 175 -6.04 -17.50 3.90
N ILE A 176 -5.88 -17.06 2.64
CA ILE A 176 -5.37 -15.73 2.34
C ILE A 176 -6.51 -14.81 1.92
N ARG A 177 -6.65 -13.68 2.62
CA ARG A 177 -7.54 -12.59 2.22
C ARG A 177 -6.75 -11.51 1.48
N VAL A 178 -7.29 -11.02 0.38
CA VAL A 178 -6.67 -9.94 -0.40
C VAL A 178 -7.68 -8.84 -0.61
N ASN A 179 -7.40 -7.63 -0.11
CA ASN A 179 -8.27 -6.46 -0.26
C ASN A 179 -7.48 -5.26 -0.80
N SER A 180 -8.17 -4.25 -1.27
CA SER A 180 -7.55 -2.99 -1.65
C SER A 180 -8.20 -1.80 -0.95
N VAL A 181 -7.37 -0.79 -0.66
CA VAL A 181 -7.80 0.49 -0.09
C VAL A 181 -7.64 1.57 -1.14
N GLY A 182 -8.64 2.43 -1.27
CA GLY A 182 -8.67 3.58 -2.17
C GLY A 182 -8.68 4.89 -1.40
N PRO A 183 -7.52 5.44 -1.02
CA PRO A 183 -7.45 6.75 -0.40
C PRO A 183 -7.87 7.85 -1.37
N GLY A 184 -8.48 8.90 -0.85
CA GLY A 184 -8.59 10.20 -1.51
C GLY A 184 -7.25 10.93 -1.56
N PHE A 185 -7.28 12.26 -1.62
CA PHE A 185 -6.06 13.04 -1.45
C PHE A 185 -5.68 13.09 0.03
N ILE A 186 -4.49 12.57 0.34
CA ILE A 186 -3.97 12.41 1.71
C ILE A 186 -2.78 13.34 1.90
N GLN A 187 -2.68 13.97 3.06
CA GLN A 187 -1.56 14.84 3.43
C GLN A 187 -0.28 13.99 3.60
N THR A 188 0.51 13.94 2.55
CA THR A 188 1.74 13.12 2.47
C THR A 188 2.80 13.88 1.68
N PRO A 189 4.09 13.50 1.79
CA PRO A 189 5.17 14.09 0.99
C PRO A 189 4.91 14.09 -0.53
N LEU A 190 4.06 13.21 -1.03
CA LEU A 190 3.64 13.22 -2.44
C LEU A 190 2.91 14.51 -2.84
N LEU A 191 2.23 15.17 -1.91
CA LEU A 191 1.54 16.45 -2.12
C LEU A 191 2.36 17.67 -1.66
N ASP A 192 3.47 17.49 -0.94
CA ASP A 192 4.28 18.62 -0.43
C ASP A 192 4.93 19.45 -1.56
N ALA A 193 5.07 18.87 -2.75
CA ALA A 193 5.54 19.58 -3.94
C ALA A 193 4.44 20.43 -4.64
N ALA A 194 3.18 20.28 -4.25
CA ALA A 194 2.07 21.04 -4.82
C ALA A 194 1.95 22.43 -4.17
N SER A 195 1.52 23.44 -4.96
CA SER A 195 1.29 24.76 -4.40
C SER A 195 0.09 24.76 -3.42
N PRO A 196 0.04 25.74 -2.48
CA PRO A 196 -1.08 25.87 -1.54
C PRO A 196 -2.45 25.95 -2.24
N GLU A 197 -2.50 26.57 -3.41
CA GLU A 197 -3.73 26.69 -4.21
C GLU A 197 -4.18 25.33 -4.75
N ILE A 198 -3.25 24.50 -5.23
CA ILE A 198 -3.54 23.12 -5.68
C ILE A 198 -4.03 22.29 -4.49
N VAL A 199 -3.35 22.37 -3.35
CA VAL A 199 -3.73 21.66 -2.12
C VAL A 199 -5.14 22.07 -1.67
N ALA A 200 -5.45 23.36 -1.66
CA ALA A 200 -6.79 23.87 -1.32
C ALA A 200 -7.84 23.38 -2.35
N GLY A 201 -7.49 23.40 -3.63
CA GLY A 201 -8.36 22.92 -4.71
C GLY A 201 -8.72 21.44 -4.54
N VAL A 202 -7.74 20.57 -4.32
CA VAL A 202 -8.00 19.12 -4.13
C VAL A 202 -8.69 18.82 -2.80
N ALA A 203 -8.44 19.61 -1.73
CA ALA A 203 -9.18 19.51 -0.48
C ALA A 203 -10.66 19.80 -0.67
N GLY A 204 -11.00 20.83 -1.46
CA GLY A 204 -12.38 21.21 -1.80
C GLY A 204 -13.15 20.17 -2.64
N LEU A 205 -12.44 19.22 -3.26
CA LEU A 205 -13.08 18.12 -3.99
C LEU A 205 -13.66 17.05 -3.02
N HIS A 206 -13.26 17.04 -1.76
CA HIS A 206 -13.79 16.13 -0.76
C HIS A 206 -15.01 16.76 -0.06
N PRO A 207 -16.16 16.09 0.04
CA PRO A 207 -17.30 16.55 0.83
C PRO A 207 -16.96 16.91 2.29
N LEU A 208 -15.96 16.24 2.89
CA LEU A 208 -15.47 16.60 4.23
C LEU A 208 -14.65 17.91 4.27
N GLY A 209 -14.36 18.54 3.12
CA GLY A 209 -13.70 19.85 3.00
C GLY A 209 -12.22 19.86 3.41
N ARG A 210 -11.55 18.70 3.47
CA ARG A 210 -10.15 18.59 3.86
C ARG A 210 -9.46 17.39 3.21
N LEU A 211 -8.15 17.41 3.19
CA LEU A 211 -7.35 16.22 2.92
C LEU A 211 -7.55 15.16 4.02
N GLY A 212 -7.41 13.90 3.65
CA GLY A 212 -7.28 12.82 4.63
C GLY A 212 -5.91 12.86 5.31
N ARG A 213 -5.79 12.23 6.47
CA ARG A 213 -4.52 12.00 7.15
C ARG A 213 -4.02 10.57 6.91
N PRO A 214 -2.70 10.34 6.86
CA PRO A 214 -2.14 9.00 6.73
C PRO A 214 -2.68 8.00 7.75
N GLU A 215 -2.89 8.44 8.99
CA GLU A 215 -3.41 7.61 10.09
C GLU A 215 -4.84 7.13 9.82
N GLU A 216 -5.67 7.93 9.15
CA GLU A 216 -7.04 7.53 8.80
C GLU A 216 -7.05 6.39 7.78
N VAL A 217 -6.08 6.37 6.87
CA VAL A 217 -5.88 5.26 5.93
C VAL A 217 -5.32 4.04 6.65
N ALA A 218 -4.34 4.24 7.54
CA ALA A 218 -3.71 3.17 8.30
C ALA A 218 -4.71 2.42 9.19
N GLU A 219 -5.70 3.10 9.76
CA GLU A 219 -6.78 2.47 10.55
C GLU A 219 -7.60 1.47 9.71
N LEU A 220 -7.97 1.84 8.48
CA LEU A 220 -8.68 0.93 7.58
C LEU A 220 -7.78 -0.24 7.15
N VAL A 221 -6.51 0.03 6.86
CA VAL A 221 -5.52 -1.03 6.54
C VAL A 221 -5.40 -2.02 7.70
N ALA A 222 -5.22 -1.53 8.92
CA ALA A 222 -5.11 -2.39 10.10
C ALA A 222 -6.41 -3.20 10.34
N PHE A 223 -7.59 -2.61 10.15
CA PHE A 223 -8.85 -3.35 10.22
C PHE A 223 -8.90 -4.49 9.19
N LEU A 224 -8.57 -4.21 7.92
CA LEU A 224 -8.58 -5.22 6.84
C LEU A 224 -7.52 -6.30 7.05
N ALA A 225 -6.39 -5.97 7.64
CA ALA A 225 -5.32 -6.91 7.99
C ALA A 225 -5.68 -7.84 9.14
N SER A 226 -6.60 -7.43 10.03
CA SER A 226 -6.95 -8.14 11.25
C SER A 226 -7.99 -9.26 11.04
N ASP A 227 -8.14 -10.13 12.04
CA ASP A 227 -9.17 -11.19 12.06
C ASP A 227 -10.60 -10.63 12.15
N ARG A 228 -10.76 -9.34 12.51
CA ARG A 228 -12.07 -8.65 12.51
C ARG A 228 -12.64 -8.51 11.09
N ALA A 229 -11.79 -8.55 10.06
CA ALA A 229 -12.18 -8.54 8.66
C ALA A 229 -12.23 -9.96 8.04
N SER A 230 -12.45 -11.00 8.85
CA SER A 230 -12.39 -12.41 8.43
C SER A 230 -13.32 -12.79 7.28
N ASN A 231 -14.42 -12.07 7.10
CA ASN A 231 -15.35 -12.28 5.97
C ASN A 231 -15.22 -11.23 4.85
N ILE A 232 -14.06 -10.52 4.79
CA ILE A 232 -13.80 -9.48 3.80
C ILE A 232 -12.60 -9.89 2.95
N THR A 233 -12.84 -10.20 1.67
CA THR A 233 -11.80 -10.48 0.68
C THR A 233 -12.29 -10.09 -0.73
N GLY A 234 -11.37 -9.68 -1.62
CA GLY A 234 -11.66 -9.23 -2.98
C GLY A 234 -12.33 -7.86 -3.06
N ALA A 235 -12.43 -7.15 -1.95
CA ALA A 235 -13.12 -5.88 -1.89
C ALA A 235 -12.17 -4.69 -2.11
N TYR A 236 -12.76 -3.60 -2.60
CA TYR A 236 -12.12 -2.30 -2.74
C TYR A 236 -12.82 -1.32 -1.79
N HIS A 237 -12.09 -0.84 -0.81
CA HIS A 237 -12.61 0.01 0.26
C HIS A 237 -12.08 1.44 0.14
N LEU A 238 -12.98 2.40 0.08
CA LEU A 238 -12.64 3.81 -0.02
C LEU A 238 -12.40 4.44 1.36
N THR A 239 -11.42 5.31 1.44
CA THR A 239 -11.18 6.23 2.55
C THR A 239 -10.86 7.61 1.95
N ASP A 240 -11.89 8.28 1.45
CA ASP A 240 -11.79 9.35 0.47
C ASP A 240 -12.57 10.63 0.86
N GLY A 241 -13.05 10.72 2.08
CA GLY A 241 -13.83 11.88 2.54
C GLY A 241 -15.07 12.17 1.69
N GLY A 242 -15.61 11.15 0.99
CA GLY A 242 -16.77 11.23 0.13
C GLY A 242 -16.49 11.69 -1.31
N TYR A 243 -15.21 11.75 -1.72
CA TYR A 243 -14.81 12.20 -3.07
C TYR A 243 -15.55 11.44 -4.18
N THR A 244 -15.71 10.13 -4.07
CA THR A 244 -16.34 9.28 -5.10
C THR A 244 -17.83 9.07 -4.89
N ALA A 245 -18.46 9.71 -3.91
CA ALA A 245 -19.90 9.55 -3.61
C ALA A 245 -20.83 10.31 -4.58
N ARG A 246 -20.29 10.99 -5.60
CA ARG A 246 -21.00 11.82 -6.58
C ARG A 246 -20.61 11.47 -8.02
#